data_b6be1fcc74755d69e4df14d0480a3c73
#
_entry.id   b6be1fcc74755d69e4df14d0480a3c73
#
_cell.length_a   1.000
_cell.length_b   1.000
_cell.length_c   1.000
_cell.angle_alpha   90.00
_cell.angle_beta   90.00
_cell.angle_gamma   90.00
#
_symmetry.space_group_name_H-M   'P 1'
#
loop_
_entity.id
_entity.type
_entity.pdbx_description
1 polymer ?
#
loop_
_entity_poly.entity_id
_entity_poly.type
_entity_poly.pdbx_seq_one_letter_code
_entity_poly.pdbx_strand_id
1 'polypeptide(L)'
;MGILAAKVVIIENSDILAFEILPYRSLPKQAGVEAMERALDKAGLADKRIDYCLSTGFGKRAVPYADDIAPDVMCLHRAVRELNPSVRTVVDVGGHSFTAFNIDDDGRITESAITDKCAAGTGKFIEVMAKALEMPVDELGQVSPVSSSPLRITSQCVILAESDVISYVNEGYEPFDIFAGIASSVANKIAGLVRRISVNEEVAMVGGVAKNSIVVSYFEKELGLKLADLAGVDSQIVGAFGAALMAEEAKSAS
;
A
#
# COMPACT_ATOMS: atom_id res chain seq x y z
N MET A 1 4.73 -0.32 10.41
CA MET A 1 4.40 1.12 10.62
C MET A 1 4.60 1.89 9.34
N GLY A 2 3.53 2.27 8.65
CA GLY A 2 3.59 3.16 7.48
C GLY A 2 3.63 4.64 7.90
N ILE A 3 3.61 5.56 6.91
CA ILE A 3 3.56 7.01 7.17
C ILE A 3 2.15 7.49 7.52
N LEU A 4 1.12 6.92 6.91
CA LEU A 4 -0.28 7.35 7.06
C LEU A 4 -1.10 6.45 7.99
N ALA A 5 -0.64 5.21 8.25
CA ALA A 5 -1.35 4.29 9.12
C ALA A 5 -0.39 3.30 9.82
N ALA A 6 -0.71 2.95 11.05
CA ALA A 6 -0.21 1.77 11.72
C ALA A 6 -1.01 0.55 11.23
N LYS A 7 -0.33 -0.57 10.99
CA LYS A 7 -0.96 -1.85 10.65
C LYS A 7 -0.36 -2.92 11.55
N VAL A 8 -1.22 -3.71 12.13
CA VAL A 8 -0.84 -4.87 12.95
C VAL A 8 -1.53 -6.09 12.38
N VAL A 9 -0.81 -7.18 12.28
CA VAL A 9 -1.35 -8.51 11.94
C VAL A 9 -0.89 -9.49 13.00
N ILE A 10 -1.82 -10.24 13.55
CA ILE A 10 -1.57 -11.31 14.51
C ILE A 10 -1.85 -12.63 13.79
N ILE A 11 -0.90 -13.54 13.85
CA ILE A 11 -1.01 -14.87 13.23
C ILE A 11 -0.79 -15.97 14.25
N GLU A 12 -1.28 -17.15 13.93
CA GLU A 12 -0.95 -18.42 14.58
C GLU A 12 -0.92 -19.51 13.50
N ASN A 13 0.18 -20.24 13.39
CA ASN A 13 0.40 -21.26 12.34
C ASN A 13 0.20 -20.72 10.91
N SER A 14 0.73 -19.55 10.63
CA SER A 14 0.60 -18.78 9.39
C SER A 14 -0.83 -18.28 9.08
N ASP A 15 -1.83 -18.60 9.89
CA ASP A 15 -3.20 -18.10 9.72
C ASP A 15 -3.38 -16.74 10.39
N ILE A 16 -4.05 -15.80 9.69
CA ILE A 16 -4.37 -14.48 10.24
C ILE A 16 -5.51 -14.62 11.25
N LEU A 17 -5.21 -14.43 12.54
CA LEU A 17 -6.23 -14.39 13.61
C LEU A 17 -6.97 -13.06 13.63
N ALA A 18 -6.23 -11.96 13.52
CA ALA A 18 -6.79 -10.62 13.47
C ALA A 18 -5.81 -9.63 12.85
N PHE A 19 -6.35 -8.50 12.39
CA PHE A 19 -5.55 -7.36 12.00
C PHE A 19 -6.22 -6.03 12.36
N GLU A 20 -5.41 -4.98 12.43
CA GLU A 20 -5.85 -3.61 12.61
C GLU A 20 -5.12 -2.68 11.64
N ILE A 21 -5.87 -1.73 11.09
CA ILE A 21 -5.36 -0.61 10.30
C ILE A 21 -5.82 0.68 10.97
N LEU A 22 -4.90 1.36 11.64
CA LEU A 22 -5.17 2.60 12.37
C LEU A 22 -4.54 3.79 11.65
N PRO A 23 -5.34 4.64 10.97
CA PRO A 23 -4.83 5.89 10.40
C PRO A 23 -4.30 6.81 11.51
N TYR A 24 -3.18 7.51 11.27
CA TYR A 24 -2.66 8.50 12.19
C TYR A 24 -1.99 9.67 11.47
N ARG A 25 -1.93 10.83 12.13
CA ARG A 25 -1.27 12.03 11.59
C ARG A 25 -0.05 12.45 12.41
N SER A 26 0.01 12.04 13.66
CA SER A 26 1.08 12.36 14.61
C SER A 26 1.23 11.21 15.60
N LEU A 27 2.33 11.19 16.36
CA LEU A 27 2.58 10.24 17.44
C LEU A 27 2.57 8.77 16.99
N PRO A 28 3.46 8.37 16.06
CA PRO A 28 3.50 7.01 15.51
C PRO A 28 3.64 5.93 16.59
N LYS A 29 4.37 6.23 17.69
CA LYS A 29 4.51 5.31 18.82
C LYS A 29 3.17 4.98 19.48
N GLN A 30 2.33 6.00 19.73
CA GLN A 30 1.02 5.81 20.34
C GLN A 30 0.08 5.06 19.38
N ALA A 31 0.08 5.44 18.11
CA ALA A 31 -0.72 4.75 17.09
C ALA A 31 -0.32 3.27 16.96
N GLY A 32 0.97 2.95 17.10
CA GLY A 32 1.44 1.55 17.12
C GLY A 32 0.92 0.77 18.31
N VAL A 33 0.96 1.36 19.51
CA VAL A 33 0.42 0.72 20.73
C VAL A 33 -1.08 0.51 20.62
N GLU A 34 -1.83 1.55 20.26
CA GLU A 34 -3.29 1.47 20.08
C GLU A 34 -3.70 0.44 19.02
N ALA A 35 -2.99 0.39 17.88
CA ALA A 35 -3.27 -0.60 16.85
C ALA A 35 -3.03 -2.05 17.35
N MET A 36 -2.00 -2.27 18.17
CA MET A 36 -1.74 -3.59 18.78
C MET A 36 -2.86 -3.97 19.77
N GLU A 37 -3.22 -3.06 20.67
CA GLU A 37 -4.31 -3.30 21.62
C GLU A 37 -5.61 -3.68 20.91
N ARG A 38 -6.00 -2.93 19.88
CA ARG A 38 -7.19 -3.23 19.07
C ARG A 38 -7.10 -4.58 18.33
N ALA A 39 -5.93 -4.92 17.82
CA ALA A 39 -5.72 -6.20 17.14
C ALA A 39 -5.82 -7.38 18.13
N LEU A 40 -5.26 -7.24 19.34
CA LEU A 40 -5.36 -8.23 20.41
C LEU A 40 -6.81 -8.43 20.86
N ASP A 41 -7.56 -7.35 21.03
CA ASP A 41 -9.00 -7.41 21.36
C ASP A 41 -9.78 -8.17 20.28
N LYS A 42 -9.54 -7.87 19.01
CA LYS A 42 -10.18 -8.55 17.87
C LYS A 42 -9.83 -10.05 17.80
N ALA A 43 -8.60 -10.40 18.18
CA ALA A 43 -8.16 -11.80 18.24
C ALA A 43 -8.67 -12.55 19.48
N GLY A 44 -9.31 -11.87 20.44
CA GLY A 44 -9.66 -12.44 21.74
C GLY A 44 -8.43 -12.78 22.61
N LEU A 45 -7.35 -12.02 22.45
CA LEU A 45 -6.04 -12.21 23.09
C LEU A 45 -5.66 -11.05 24.01
N ALA A 46 -6.62 -10.25 24.48
CA ALA A 46 -6.35 -9.03 25.29
C ALA A 46 -5.44 -9.27 26.50
N ASP A 47 -5.57 -10.44 27.14
CA ASP A 47 -4.78 -10.84 28.33
C ASP A 47 -3.58 -11.74 27.98
N LYS A 48 -3.29 -11.98 26.69
CA LYS A 48 -2.21 -12.87 26.26
C LYS A 48 -1.02 -12.08 25.76
N ARG A 49 0.17 -12.64 25.95
CA ARG A 49 1.42 -12.11 25.43
C ARG A 49 1.63 -12.60 24.00
N ILE A 50 2.04 -11.70 23.12
CA ILE A 50 2.61 -12.05 21.81
C ILE A 50 3.99 -12.66 22.04
N ASP A 51 4.28 -13.78 21.45
CA ASP A 51 5.54 -14.50 21.61
C ASP A 51 6.72 -13.78 20.96
N TYR A 52 6.50 -13.23 19.76
CA TYR A 52 7.53 -12.48 19.04
C TYR A 52 6.88 -11.47 18.08
N CYS A 53 7.46 -10.28 18.01
CA CYS A 53 6.94 -9.20 17.18
C CYS A 53 8.04 -8.59 16.30
N LEU A 54 7.86 -8.65 14.97
CA LEU A 54 8.68 -7.94 14.01
C LEU A 54 8.01 -6.65 13.54
N SER A 55 8.76 -5.57 13.55
CA SER A 55 8.30 -4.30 13.00
C SER A 55 8.92 -4.04 11.62
N THR A 56 8.10 -3.50 10.71
CA THR A 56 8.51 -3.13 9.36
C THR A 56 7.90 -1.80 8.94
N GLY A 57 8.29 -1.28 7.78
CA GLY A 57 7.80 -0.02 7.23
C GLY A 57 8.64 1.18 7.64
N PHE A 58 8.25 2.36 7.16
CA PHE A 58 8.98 3.61 7.39
C PHE A 58 9.17 3.93 8.87
N GLY A 59 8.13 3.72 9.68
CA GLY A 59 8.13 3.99 11.12
C GLY A 59 8.52 2.81 12.00
N LYS A 60 9.16 1.76 11.48
CA LYS A 60 9.47 0.52 12.21
C LYS A 60 10.22 0.72 13.55
N ARG A 61 11.06 1.74 13.64
CA ARG A 61 11.80 2.06 14.88
C ARG A 61 10.94 2.72 15.96
N ALA A 62 9.73 3.15 15.64
CA ALA A 62 8.82 3.78 16.59
C ALA A 62 7.95 2.77 17.36
N VAL A 63 8.01 1.48 17.03
CA VAL A 63 7.22 0.41 17.67
C VAL A 63 7.91 -0.05 18.95
N PRO A 64 7.37 0.26 20.15
CA PRO A 64 8.08 0.05 21.41
C PRO A 64 8.09 -1.40 21.89
N TYR A 65 7.23 -2.24 21.36
CA TYR A 65 7.04 -3.65 21.72
C TYR A 65 7.61 -4.61 20.67
N ALA A 66 8.27 -4.10 19.63
CA ALA A 66 8.91 -4.96 18.64
C ALA A 66 10.19 -5.56 19.20
N ASP A 67 10.34 -6.86 19.06
CA ASP A 67 11.55 -7.60 19.43
C ASP A 67 12.66 -7.35 18.42
N ASP A 68 12.31 -7.20 17.12
CA ASP A 68 13.27 -6.88 16.07
C ASP A 68 12.60 -6.11 14.91
N ILE A 69 13.39 -5.71 13.93
CA ILE A 69 12.96 -4.96 12.74
C ILE A 69 13.37 -5.68 11.45
N ALA A 70 12.48 -5.65 10.45
CA ALA A 70 12.76 -6.23 9.14
C ALA A 70 12.66 -5.18 8.01
N PRO A 71 13.42 -5.35 6.89
CA PRO A 71 13.25 -4.54 5.69
C PRO A 71 11.87 -4.77 5.05
N ASP A 72 11.25 -3.70 4.59
CA ASP A 72 9.90 -3.70 4.01
C ASP A 72 9.77 -4.67 2.83
N VAL A 73 10.74 -4.63 1.92
CA VAL A 73 10.78 -5.50 0.73
C VAL A 73 10.83 -6.98 1.10
N MET A 74 11.55 -7.34 2.18
CA MET A 74 11.62 -8.73 2.64
C MET A 74 10.29 -9.21 3.21
N CYS A 75 9.61 -8.36 3.97
CA CYS A 75 8.27 -8.68 4.49
C CYS A 75 7.26 -8.83 3.35
N LEU A 76 7.25 -7.91 2.40
CA LEU A 76 6.37 -7.99 1.22
C LEU A 76 6.65 -9.25 0.41
N HIS A 77 7.92 -9.54 0.14
CA HIS A 77 8.34 -10.75 -0.57
C HIS A 77 7.83 -12.00 0.16
N ARG A 78 8.06 -12.11 1.48
CA ARG A 78 7.63 -13.27 2.27
C ARG A 78 6.12 -13.47 2.22
N ALA A 79 5.35 -12.38 2.37
CA ALA A 79 3.88 -12.45 2.31
C ALA A 79 3.37 -12.84 0.93
N VAL A 80 3.89 -12.21 -0.13
CA VAL A 80 3.43 -12.50 -1.50
C VAL A 80 3.72 -13.94 -1.88
N ARG A 81 4.88 -14.48 -1.52
CA ARG A 81 5.23 -15.89 -1.73
C ARG A 81 4.29 -16.85 -1.01
N GLU A 82 3.78 -16.46 0.17
CA GLU A 82 2.77 -17.24 0.91
C GLU A 82 1.40 -17.19 0.23
N LEU A 83 0.96 -15.98 -0.13
CA LEU A 83 -0.39 -15.74 -0.64
C LEU A 83 -0.59 -16.19 -2.09
N ASN A 84 0.41 -15.94 -2.94
CA ASN A 84 0.36 -16.33 -4.36
C ASN A 84 1.77 -16.57 -4.91
N PRO A 85 2.25 -17.82 -4.92
CA PRO A 85 3.60 -18.16 -5.39
C PRO A 85 3.84 -17.92 -6.89
N SER A 86 2.80 -17.68 -7.69
CA SER A 86 2.94 -17.40 -9.14
C SER A 86 3.35 -15.95 -9.44
N VAL A 87 3.20 -15.05 -8.46
CA VAL A 87 3.56 -13.63 -8.64
C VAL A 87 5.06 -13.49 -8.90
N ARG A 88 5.39 -12.71 -9.93
CA ARG A 88 6.77 -12.42 -10.36
C ARG A 88 7.15 -10.95 -10.23
N THR A 89 6.18 -10.04 -10.27
CA THR A 89 6.42 -8.62 -10.02
C THR A 89 5.50 -8.13 -8.90
N VAL A 90 6.06 -7.48 -7.90
CA VAL A 90 5.32 -6.87 -6.79
C VAL A 90 5.45 -5.36 -6.87
N VAL A 91 4.32 -4.66 -6.74
CA VAL A 91 4.25 -3.20 -6.75
C VAL A 91 3.61 -2.74 -5.45
N ASP A 92 4.41 -2.23 -4.52
CA ASP A 92 3.92 -1.63 -3.27
C ASP A 92 3.72 -0.13 -3.43
N VAL A 93 2.48 0.33 -3.27
CA VAL A 93 2.15 1.75 -3.35
C VAL A 93 1.64 2.23 -2.00
N GLY A 94 2.58 2.78 -1.24
CA GLY A 94 2.36 3.30 0.10
C GLY A 94 1.87 4.74 0.14
N GLY A 95 1.85 5.29 1.36
CA GLY A 95 1.43 6.68 1.60
C GLY A 95 2.43 7.74 1.13
N HIS A 96 3.72 7.41 0.97
CA HIS A 96 4.77 8.37 0.61
C HIS A 96 5.77 7.87 -0.42
N SER A 97 5.88 6.60 -0.59
CA SER A 97 6.76 5.95 -1.56
C SER A 97 6.03 4.83 -2.27
N PHE A 98 6.53 4.46 -3.42
CA PHE A 98 6.17 3.22 -4.08
C PHE A 98 7.44 2.50 -4.52
N THR A 99 7.38 1.18 -4.44
CA THR A 99 8.47 0.26 -4.72
C THR A 99 7.96 -0.80 -5.68
N ALA A 100 8.77 -1.18 -6.67
CA ALA A 100 8.52 -2.35 -7.49
C ALA A 100 9.73 -3.28 -7.39
N PHE A 101 9.50 -4.59 -7.36
CA PHE A 101 10.57 -5.59 -7.40
C PHE A 101 10.10 -6.88 -8.06
N ASN A 102 11.07 -7.60 -8.64
CA ASN A 102 10.86 -8.89 -9.30
C ASN A 102 11.31 -10.05 -8.42
N ILE A 103 10.61 -11.17 -8.56
CA ILE A 103 10.88 -12.45 -7.92
C ILE A 103 11.14 -13.48 -9.02
N ASP A 104 12.28 -14.16 -9.00
CA ASP A 104 12.59 -15.25 -9.92
C ASP A 104 11.92 -16.58 -9.55
N ASP A 105 12.12 -17.60 -10.35
CA ASP A 105 11.55 -18.94 -10.12
C ASP A 105 12.12 -19.61 -8.87
N ASP A 106 13.35 -19.27 -8.47
CA ASP A 106 13.94 -19.71 -7.20
C ASP A 106 13.39 -18.95 -5.98
N GLY A 107 12.54 -17.95 -6.21
CA GLY A 107 11.96 -17.10 -5.18
C GLY A 107 12.93 -16.04 -4.66
N ARG A 108 13.90 -15.58 -5.46
CA ARG A 108 14.85 -14.52 -5.08
C ARG A 108 14.42 -13.18 -5.69
N ILE A 109 14.67 -12.10 -4.95
CA ILE A 109 14.50 -10.75 -5.50
C ILE A 109 15.66 -10.45 -6.45
N THR A 110 15.34 -10.12 -7.71
CA THR A 110 16.34 -9.91 -8.77
C THR A 110 16.53 -8.46 -9.14
N GLU A 111 15.44 -7.71 -9.32
CA GLU A 111 15.45 -6.30 -9.69
C GLU A 111 14.54 -5.53 -8.75
N SER A 112 14.88 -4.28 -8.47
CA SER A 112 14.00 -3.40 -7.71
C SER A 112 14.16 -1.94 -8.13
N ALA A 113 13.06 -1.19 -8.05
CA ALA A 113 13.02 0.26 -8.24
C ALA A 113 12.19 0.89 -7.13
N ILE A 114 12.63 2.02 -6.61
CA ILE A 114 11.95 2.75 -5.54
C ILE A 114 11.83 4.24 -5.88
N THR A 115 10.74 4.84 -5.45
CA THR A 115 10.54 6.29 -5.44
C THR A 115 10.24 6.73 -4.01
N ASP A 116 11.16 7.46 -3.39
CA ASP A 116 11.10 7.84 -1.97
C ASP A 116 11.07 9.35 -1.69
N LYS A 117 11.25 10.18 -2.73
CA LYS A 117 11.41 11.64 -2.57
C LYS A 117 10.27 12.47 -3.13
N CYS A 118 9.26 11.85 -3.76
CA CYS A 118 8.17 12.57 -4.40
C CYS A 118 6.83 11.96 -4.02
N ALA A 119 5.99 12.72 -3.32
CA ALA A 119 4.66 12.28 -2.93
C ALA A 119 3.69 12.10 -4.11
N ALA A 120 3.96 12.71 -5.27
CA ALA A 120 3.14 12.54 -6.46
C ALA A 120 3.11 11.06 -6.89
N GLY A 121 1.93 10.48 -7.02
CA GLY A 121 1.73 9.05 -7.30
C GLY A 121 1.61 8.17 -6.06
N THR A 122 1.52 8.73 -4.86
CA THR A 122 1.38 8.01 -3.60
C THR A 122 0.04 8.27 -2.93
N GLY A 123 -0.27 7.52 -1.87
CA GLY A 123 -1.48 7.72 -1.09
C GLY A 123 -1.61 9.15 -0.54
N LYS A 124 -0.49 9.80 -0.17
CA LYS A 124 -0.50 11.19 0.29
C LYS A 124 -0.93 12.17 -0.80
N PHE A 125 -0.55 11.93 -2.04
CA PHE A 125 -1.03 12.72 -3.17
C PHE A 125 -2.55 12.60 -3.32
N ILE A 126 -3.08 11.37 -3.27
CA ILE A 126 -4.53 11.12 -3.37
C ILE A 126 -5.27 11.81 -2.23
N GLU A 127 -4.76 11.76 -0.97
CA GLU A 127 -5.36 12.46 0.17
C GLU A 127 -5.43 13.98 -0.02
N VAL A 128 -4.37 14.59 -0.58
CA VAL A 128 -4.36 16.04 -0.84
C VAL A 128 -5.39 16.39 -1.91
N MET A 129 -5.47 15.61 -2.98
CA MET A 129 -6.43 15.84 -4.06
C MET A 129 -7.87 15.60 -3.61
N ALA A 130 -8.12 14.56 -2.81
CA ALA A 130 -9.42 14.29 -2.21
C ALA A 130 -9.90 15.46 -1.32
N LYS A 131 -8.95 16.03 -0.54
CA LYS A 131 -9.24 17.22 0.26
C LYS A 131 -9.58 18.46 -0.59
N ALA A 132 -8.88 18.65 -1.72
CA ALA A 132 -9.16 19.76 -2.65
C ALA A 132 -10.54 19.61 -3.33
N LEU A 133 -11.01 18.36 -3.48
CA LEU A 133 -12.36 18.03 -3.97
C LEU A 133 -13.41 18.02 -2.85
N GLU A 134 -13.04 18.26 -1.59
CA GLU A 134 -13.90 18.16 -0.40
C GLU A 134 -14.61 16.79 -0.28
N MET A 135 -13.97 15.70 -0.73
CA MET A 135 -14.53 14.36 -0.73
C MET A 135 -13.65 13.37 0.05
N PRO A 136 -14.26 12.38 0.73
CA PRO A 136 -13.53 11.29 1.36
C PRO A 136 -12.80 10.44 0.31
N VAL A 137 -11.56 10.01 0.63
CA VAL A 137 -10.75 9.16 -0.28
C VAL A 137 -11.47 7.86 -0.63
N ASP A 138 -12.19 7.28 0.33
CA ASP A 138 -12.90 6.01 0.15
C ASP A 138 -14.07 6.14 -0.82
N GLU A 139 -14.76 7.27 -0.85
CA GLU A 139 -15.81 7.53 -1.82
C GLU A 139 -15.25 7.66 -3.23
N LEU A 140 -14.13 8.38 -3.39
CA LEU A 140 -13.45 8.56 -4.66
C LEU A 140 -12.88 7.25 -5.24
N GLY A 141 -12.58 6.27 -4.36
CA GLY A 141 -12.05 4.96 -4.75
C GLY A 141 -13.09 3.96 -5.26
N GLN A 142 -14.39 4.23 -5.07
CA GLN A 142 -15.45 3.25 -5.33
C GLN A 142 -16.29 3.58 -6.57
N VAL A 143 -16.10 4.74 -7.18
CA VAL A 143 -16.93 5.20 -8.29
C VAL A 143 -16.43 4.67 -9.62
N SER A 144 -17.31 3.97 -10.33
CA SER A 144 -17.17 3.52 -11.71
C SER A 144 -18.17 4.27 -12.61
N PRO A 145 -17.87 4.53 -13.88
CA PRO A 145 -16.87 3.88 -14.71
C PRO A 145 -15.56 4.69 -14.87
N VAL A 146 -14.46 3.97 -15.20
CA VAL A 146 -13.21 4.60 -15.64
C VAL A 146 -13.51 5.46 -16.86
N SER A 147 -13.29 6.77 -16.76
CA SER A 147 -13.49 7.68 -17.88
C SER A 147 -12.60 7.28 -19.07
N SER A 148 -13.16 7.25 -20.26
CA SER A 148 -12.38 7.01 -21.50
C SER A 148 -11.48 8.20 -21.85
N SER A 149 -11.78 9.39 -21.32
CA SER A 149 -11.06 10.62 -21.58
C SER A 149 -10.86 11.40 -20.26
N PRO A 150 -9.95 10.93 -19.39
CA PRO A 150 -9.70 11.58 -18.10
C PRO A 150 -9.12 12.99 -18.31
N LEU A 151 -9.47 13.92 -17.40
CA LEU A 151 -8.89 15.26 -17.39
C LEU A 151 -7.39 15.20 -17.18
N ARG A 152 -6.66 16.14 -17.78
CA ARG A 152 -5.21 16.17 -17.67
C ARG A 152 -4.79 16.85 -16.38
N ILE A 153 -4.30 16.07 -15.42
CA ILE A 153 -3.74 16.57 -14.16
C ILE A 153 -2.21 16.53 -14.22
N THR A 154 -1.56 17.61 -13.80
CA THR A 154 -0.10 17.68 -13.69
C THR A 154 0.41 16.68 -12.64
N SER A 155 1.24 15.73 -13.06
CA SER A 155 1.73 14.65 -12.18
C SER A 155 3.08 14.94 -11.51
N GLN A 156 3.70 16.07 -11.81
CA GLN A 156 5.09 16.35 -11.38
C GLN A 156 5.18 16.87 -9.95
N CYS A 157 4.22 17.68 -9.53
CA CYS A 157 4.23 18.32 -8.21
C CYS A 157 2.81 18.35 -7.61
N VAL A 158 2.70 18.00 -6.32
CA VAL A 158 1.44 18.03 -5.58
C VAL A 158 0.78 19.41 -5.64
N ILE A 159 1.56 20.48 -5.48
CA ILE A 159 1.04 21.86 -5.48
C ILE A 159 0.47 22.25 -6.86
N LEU A 160 1.16 21.89 -7.94
CA LEU A 160 0.66 22.17 -9.28
C LEU A 160 -0.60 21.36 -9.60
N ALA A 161 -0.62 20.09 -9.19
CA ALA A 161 -1.80 19.24 -9.35
C ALA A 161 -3.01 19.76 -8.55
N GLU A 162 -2.80 20.26 -7.34
CA GLU A 162 -3.85 20.89 -6.52
C GLU A 162 -4.41 22.14 -7.22
N SER A 163 -3.55 22.94 -7.86
CA SER A 163 -3.97 24.10 -8.64
C SER A 163 -4.82 23.69 -9.86
N ASP A 164 -4.43 22.62 -10.57
CA ASP A 164 -5.20 22.09 -11.69
C ASP A 164 -6.60 21.64 -11.20
N VAL A 165 -6.67 20.91 -10.07
CA VAL A 165 -7.92 20.44 -9.47
C VAL A 165 -8.83 21.62 -9.12
N ILE A 166 -8.29 22.65 -8.44
CA ILE A 166 -9.06 23.86 -8.07
C ILE A 166 -9.58 24.58 -9.33
N SER A 167 -8.78 24.64 -10.40
CA SER A 167 -9.22 25.24 -11.67
C SER A 167 -10.40 24.49 -12.26
N TYR A 168 -10.33 23.17 -12.34
CA TYR A 168 -11.43 22.34 -12.87
C TYR A 168 -12.70 22.43 -12.00
N VAL A 169 -12.56 22.49 -10.68
CA VAL A 169 -13.71 22.71 -9.79
C VAL A 169 -14.38 24.06 -10.10
N ASN A 170 -13.58 25.14 -10.28
CA ASN A 170 -14.11 26.48 -10.63
C ASN A 170 -14.71 26.53 -12.05
N GLU A 171 -14.25 25.69 -12.97
CA GLU A 171 -14.80 25.54 -14.32
C GLU A 171 -16.08 24.71 -14.36
N GLY A 172 -16.47 24.11 -13.21
CA GLY A 172 -17.72 23.37 -13.04
C GLY A 172 -17.66 21.91 -13.50
N TYR A 173 -16.46 21.31 -13.56
CA TYR A 173 -16.31 19.87 -13.79
C TYR A 173 -16.78 19.07 -12.57
N GLU A 174 -17.35 17.90 -12.82
CA GLU A 174 -17.77 17.00 -11.76
C GLU A 174 -16.57 16.41 -11.00
N PRO A 175 -16.63 16.32 -9.66
CA PRO A 175 -15.52 15.82 -8.84
C PRO A 175 -15.00 14.45 -9.26
N PHE A 176 -15.87 13.57 -9.74
CA PHE A 176 -15.49 12.24 -10.21
C PHE A 176 -14.72 12.25 -11.52
N ASP A 177 -15.02 13.18 -12.45
CA ASP A 177 -14.26 13.34 -13.68
C ASP A 177 -12.86 13.90 -13.39
N ILE A 178 -12.76 14.84 -12.45
CA ILE A 178 -11.48 15.37 -11.97
C ILE A 178 -10.68 14.23 -11.32
N PHE A 179 -11.31 13.41 -10.48
CA PHE A 179 -10.64 12.30 -9.82
C PHE A 179 -10.19 11.22 -10.82
N ALA A 180 -10.92 10.97 -11.89
CA ALA A 180 -10.47 10.10 -12.97
C ALA A 180 -9.13 10.58 -13.57
N GLY A 181 -8.97 11.90 -13.75
CA GLY A 181 -7.71 12.51 -14.18
C GLY A 181 -6.57 12.32 -13.15
N ILE A 182 -6.88 12.52 -11.86
CA ILE A 182 -5.94 12.29 -10.76
C ILE A 182 -5.50 10.82 -10.75
N ALA A 183 -6.43 9.87 -10.78
CA ALA A 183 -6.15 8.44 -10.75
C ALA A 183 -5.33 7.98 -11.97
N SER A 184 -5.65 8.47 -13.16
CA SER A 184 -4.86 8.23 -14.37
C SER A 184 -3.43 8.75 -14.23
N SER A 185 -3.24 9.96 -13.70
CA SER A 185 -1.94 10.56 -13.44
C SER A 185 -1.09 9.72 -12.45
N VAL A 186 -1.72 9.25 -11.35
CA VAL A 186 -1.11 8.36 -10.36
C VAL A 186 -0.69 7.03 -11.01
N ALA A 187 -1.61 6.38 -11.73
CA ALA A 187 -1.36 5.11 -12.39
C ALA A 187 -0.21 5.19 -13.40
N ASN A 188 -0.18 6.24 -14.23
CA ASN A 188 0.91 6.51 -15.18
C ASN A 188 2.27 6.64 -14.48
N LYS A 189 2.31 7.30 -13.33
CA LYS A 189 3.54 7.49 -12.57
C LYS A 189 4.05 6.19 -11.97
N ILE A 190 3.14 5.36 -11.41
CA ILE A 190 3.47 4.04 -10.91
C ILE A 190 3.96 3.15 -12.06
N ALA A 191 3.25 3.09 -13.17
CA ALA A 191 3.64 2.33 -14.35
C ALA A 191 5.01 2.76 -14.90
N GLY A 192 5.31 4.07 -14.89
CA GLY A 192 6.62 4.61 -15.26
C GLY A 192 7.78 4.12 -14.35
N LEU A 193 7.53 3.84 -13.06
CA LEU A 193 8.53 3.20 -12.19
C LEU A 193 8.66 1.72 -12.52
N VAL A 194 7.53 1.02 -12.64
CA VAL A 194 7.49 -0.42 -12.90
C VAL A 194 8.22 -0.77 -14.20
N ARG A 195 8.09 0.08 -15.22
CA ARG A 195 8.83 -0.05 -16.50
C ARG A 195 10.36 0.12 -16.38
N ARG A 196 10.91 0.51 -15.22
CA ARG A 196 12.37 0.56 -14.98
C ARG A 196 12.96 -0.80 -14.63
N ILE A 197 12.11 -1.73 -14.29
CA ILE A 197 12.44 -3.14 -14.12
C ILE A 197 11.74 -3.93 -15.23
N SER A 198 12.21 -5.13 -15.51
CA SER A 198 11.55 -6.04 -16.44
C SER A 198 10.23 -6.51 -15.81
N VAL A 199 9.08 -6.12 -16.40
CA VAL A 199 7.78 -6.56 -15.87
C VAL A 199 7.58 -8.03 -16.20
N ASN A 200 7.53 -8.87 -15.17
CA ASN A 200 7.28 -10.29 -15.29
C ASN A 200 5.88 -10.61 -14.76
N GLU A 201 5.05 -11.30 -15.53
CA GLU A 201 3.74 -11.78 -15.10
C GLU A 201 3.91 -13.02 -14.18
N GLU A 202 3.14 -13.12 -13.16
CA GLU A 202 2.00 -12.32 -12.72
C GLU A 202 2.44 -11.11 -11.86
N VAL A 203 1.66 -10.03 -11.94
CA VAL A 203 1.93 -8.77 -11.23
C VAL A 203 0.94 -8.61 -10.08
N ALA A 204 1.41 -8.38 -8.87
CA ALA A 204 0.56 -8.01 -7.72
C ALA A 204 0.80 -6.57 -7.30
N MET A 205 -0.29 -5.85 -6.95
CA MET A 205 -0.21 -4.53 -6.33
C MET A 205 -0.63 -4.61 -4.87
N VAL A 206 0.17 -4.03 -4.00
CA VAL A 206 -0.05 -3.98 -2.55
C VAL A 206 0.06 -2.55 -2.02
N GLY A 207 -0.24 -2.35 -0.74
CA GLY A 207 -0.26 -1.03 -0.11
C GLY A 207 -1.64 -0.37 -0.16
N GLY A 208 -1.75 0.80 0.47
CA GLY A 208 -3.05 1.49 0.63
C GLY A 208 -3.67 1.95 -0.70
N VAL A 209 -2.86 2.30 -1.69
CA VAL A 209 -3.35 2.76 -2.99
C VAL A 209 -3.97 1.62 -3.81
N ALA A 210 -3.57 0.38 -3.60
CA ALA A 210 -4.17 -0.79 -4.23
C ALA A 210 -5.65 -1.00 -3.87
N LYS A 211 -6.16 -0.34 -2.83
CA LYS A 211 -7.59 -0.33 -2.48
C LYS A 211 -8.42 0.62 -3.35
N ASN A 212 -7.79 1.52 -4.08
CA ASN A 212 -8.49 2.43 -4.98
C ASN A 212 -8.69 1.77 -6.34
N SER A 213 -9.91 1.28 -6.60
CA SER A 213 -10.24 0.51 -7.82
C SER A 213 -10.03 1.31 -9.12
N ILE A 214 -10.18 2.64 -9.06
CA ILE A 214 -9.99 3.51 -10.24
C ILE A 214 -8.51 3.60 -10.59
N VAL A 215 -7.63 3.80 -9.60
CA VAL A 215 -6.18 3.81 -9.80
C VAL A 215 -5.71 2.45 -10.32
N VAL A 216 -6.19 1.35 -9.73
CA VAL A 216 -5.89 -0.02 -10.17
C VAL A 216 -6.31 -0.21 -11.64
N SER A 217 -7.52 0.18 -12.01
CA SER A 217 -8.03 0.03 -13.38
C SER A 217 -7.20 0.80 -14.41
N TYR A 218 -6.78 2.03 -14.09
CA TYR A 218 -5.88 2.79 -14.97
C TYR A 218 -4.48 2.17 -15.03
N PHE A 219 -3.97 1.65 -13.92
CA PHE A 219 -2.67 0.99 -13.88
C PHE A 219 -2.65 -0.30 -14.71
N GLU A 220 -3.69 -1.14 -14.60
CA GLU A 220 -3.86 -2.32 -15.43
C GLU A 220 -3.91 -1.95 -16.93
N LYS A 221 -4.68 -0.90 -17.27
CA LYS A 221 -4.77 -0.39 -18.64
C LYS A 221 -3.42 0.09 -19.17
N GLU A 222 -2.63 0.79 -18.32
CA GLU A 222 -1.31 1.29 -18.69
C GLU A 222 -0.28 0.19 -18.94
N LEU A 223 -0.36 -0.91 -18.20
CA LEU A 223 0.53 -2.05 -18.38
C LEU A 223 0.00 -3.09 -19.38
N GLY A 224 -1.29 -3.04 -19.72
CA GLY A 224 -1.94 -4.01 -20.62
C GLY A 224 -2.13 -5.38 -19.99
N LEU A 225 -2.22 -5.47 -18.65
CA LEU A 225 -2.36 -6.72 -17.90
C LEU A 225 -3.43 -6.61 -16.83
N LYS A 226 -3.73 -7.74 -16.17
CA LYS A 226 -4.54 -7.80 -14.96
C LYS A 226 -3.68 -8.11 -13.75
N LEU A 227 -4.04 -7.50 -12.61
CA LEU A 227 -3.35 -7.79 -11.36
C LEU A 227 -3.76 -9.14 -10.79
N ALA A 228 -2.77 -9.85 -10.25
CA ALA A 228 -2.98 -11.09 -9.52
C ALA A 228 -3.67 -10.83 -8.17
N ASP A 229 -4.58 -11.71 -7.80
CA ASP A 229 -5.17 -11.72 -6.47
C ASP A 229 -4.19 -12.30 -5.43
N LEU A 230 -4.25 -11.79 -4.22
CA LEU A 230 -3.47 -12.26 -3.07
C LEU A 230 -4.38 -12.94 -2.03
N ALA A 231 -5.12 -13.96 -2.48
CA ALA A 231 -6.00 -14.78 -1.66
C ALA A 231 -7.05 -13.97 -0.86
N GLY A 232 -7.49 -12.83 -1.42
CA GLY A 232 -8.47 -11.95 -0.77
C GLY A 232 -7.94 -11.20 0.46
N VAL A 233 -6.64 -11.25 0.74
CA VAL A 233 -6.02 -10.49 1.83
C VAL A 233 -6.01 -9.00 1.50
N ASP A 234 -6.38 -8.16 2.49
CA ASP A 234 -6.34 -6.69 2.32
C ASP A 234 -4.93 -6.25 1.91
N SER A 235 -4.83 -5.62 0.74
CA SER A 235 -3.55 -5.19 0.16
C SER A 235 -2.73 -4.30 1.09
N GLN A 236 -3.39 -3.61 2.04
CA GLN A 236 -2.75 -2.67 2.96
C GLN A 236 -2.03 -3.36 4.12
N ILE A 237 -2.39 -4.62 4.44
CA ILE A 237 -1.76 -5.38 5.53
C ILE A 237 -0.66 -6.35 5.06
N VAL A 238 -0.46 -6.54 3.75
CA VAL A 238 0.47 -7.55 3.20
C VAL A 238 1.87 -7.43 3.80
N GLY A 239 2.42 -6.21 3.93
CA GLY A 239 3.72 -6.01 4.56
C GLY A 239 3.75 -6.38 6.06
N ALA A 240 2.66 -6.13 6.80
CA ALA A 240 2.55 -6.52 8.21
C ALA A 240 2.34 -8.03 8.36
N PHE A 241 1.61 -8.66 7.44
CA PHE A 241 1.46 -10.11 7.38
C PHE A 241 2.81 -10.79 7.13
N GLY A 242 3.61 -10.28 6.19
CA GLY A 242 4.96 -10.80 5.97
C GLY A 242 5.90 -10.63 7.16
N ALA A 243 5.79 -9.52 7.90
CA ALA A 243 6.52 -9.34 9.15
C ALA A 243 6.09 -10.37 10.21
N ALA A 244 4.79 -10.69 10.31
CA ALA A 244 4.27 -11.70 11.21
C ALA A 244 4.77 -13.11 10.85
N LEU A 245 4.76 -13.50 9.57
CA LEU A 245 5.33 -14.77 9.11
C LEU A 245 6.82 -14.91 9.44
N MET A 246 7.60 -13.85 9.19
CA MET A 246 9.02 -13.84 9.54
C MET A 246 9.25 -13.89 11.07
N ALA A 247 8.34 -13.29 11.86
CA ALA A 247 8.39 -13.37 13.32
C ALA A 247 8.17 -14.82 13.81
N GLU A 248 7.19 -15.52 13.24
CA GLU A 248 6.91 -16.93 13.56
C GLU A 248 8.09 -17.85 13.21
N GLU A 249 8.74 -17.62 12.05
CA GLU A 249 9.95 -18.34 11.64
C GLU A 249 11.13 -18.09 12.59
N ALA A 250 11.37 -16.84 13.00
CA ALA A 250 12.43 -16.46 13.93
C ALA A 250 12.23 -17.09 15.30
N LYS A 251 10.97 -17.14 15.79
CA LYS A 251 10.61 -17.79 17.04
C LYS A 251 10.86 -19.31 16.99
N SER A 252 10.54 -19.94 15.87
CA SER A 252 10.69 -21.40 15.71
C SER A 252 12.16 -21.82 15.60
N ALA A 253 13.07 -20.90 15.25
CA ALA A 253 14.51 -21.13 15.12
C ALA A 253 15.28 -20.85 16.42
N SER A 254 14.63 -20.29 17.47
CA SER A 254 15.22 -19.91 18.76
C SER A 254 14.97 -20.97 19.83
#